data_8da63793ee1e4d297fdaa163458b482f
#
_entry.id   8da63793ee1e4d297fdaa163458b482f
#
_cell.length_a   1.000
_cell.length_b   1.000
_cell.length_c   1.000
_cell.angle_alpha   90.00
_cell.angle_beta   90.00
_cell.angle_gamma   90.00
#
_symmetry.space_group_name_H-M   'P 1'
#
loop_
_entity.id
_entity.type
_entity.pdbx_description
1 polymer ?
#
loop_
_entity_poly.entity_id
_entity_poly.type
_entity_poly.pdbx_seq_one_letter_code
_entity_poly.pdbx_strand_id
1 'polypeptide(L)'
;MKVLVASSEIVPFAKTGGLADVCGALPKALRRIGVEADCVLPLYRCVDRTRFPFSGPGEAVLVPLGTGEEQGSVEETDAGDGVRAFLVRNDRYFDREFLYGTRDGDYVDNSERFTFFCRAVMEWIARSGRKYDIIHCNDWQTALLPVYVKTLYADREPISGTGTVFTVHNLGYQGLFWNHDLPMMGLGWELFTPRGLEFYGKINLMKGGLLYADILSTVSDTYSREIQTPEYGYGLEGVLYERREDLYGIVNGIDDEEWHPATDRWIAANYSVDDLSGKAACRRDLISVFGLPEGDEPVLGLIGRLTAQKGFDLVERIGEWLAEQPLRVVILGSGERKYEEVMEKLGRKYPDRIAIRVAYDNALAHKIEAGSDMYLMPSRYEPCGLNQIYSLKYGTVPIVRETGGLADTVADADENPAAGTGFTFRRYEAEELKGAVARALAAYADRPRWDAIVRRGMARDFSWEASARAYVELYGKAMRKRVAKG
;
A
#
# COMPACT_ATOMS: atom_id res chain seq x y z
N MET A 1 -2.79 25.61 2.66
CA MET A 1 -3.47 24.38 3.14
C MET A 1 -2.45 23.59 3.94
N LYS A 2 -2.85 23.13 5.12
CA LYS A 2 -2.02 22.35 6.04
C LYS A 2 -2.68 20.99 6.33
N VAL A 3 -1.97 19.92 6.07
CA VAL A 3 -2.45 18.53 6.15
C VAL A 3 -1.71 17.78 7.24
N LEU A 4 -2.43 17.02 8.07
CA LEU A 4 -1.86 16.01 8.95
C LEU A 4 -2.16 14.63 8.39
N VAL A 5 -1.14 13.89 7.97
CA VAL A 5 -1.27 12.49 7.54
C VAL A 5 -1.11 11.59 8.75
N ALA A 6 -2.19 10.94 9.15
CA ALA A 6 -2.22 10.01 10.28
C ALA A 6 -2.20 8.56 9.78
N SER A 7 -1.28 7.76 10.31
CA SER A 7 -1.14 6.35 9.96
C SER A 7 -0.55 5.55 11.11
N SER A 8 -0.77 4.24 11.08
CA SER A 8 -0.09 3.30 11.98
C SER A 8 1.32 2.95 11.53
N GLU A 9 1.64 3.17 10.25
CA GLU A 9 2.95 2.89 9.65
C GLU A 9 3.36 4.05 8.76
N ILE A 10 4.61 4.49 8.85
CA ILE A 10 5.20 5.54 8.01
C ILE A 10 6.70 5.25 7.86
N VAL A 11 7.20 5.09 6.62
CA VAL A 11 8.65 5.06 6.41
C VAL A 11 9.23 6.45 6.64
N PRO A 12 10.44 6.53 7.21
CA PRO A 12 11.37 5.44 7.53
C PRO A 12 11.24 4.91 8.98
N PHE A 13 10.18 5.22 9.71
CA PHE A 13 10.04 4.94 11.15
C PHE A 13 9.54 3.52 11.43
N ALA A 14 8.47 3.11 10.77
CA ALA A 14 7.85 1.79 10.97
C ALA A 14 7.22 1.30 9.67
N LYS A 15 7.42 0.01 9.34
CA LYS A 15 6.91 -0.60 8.10
C LYS A 15 6.63 -2.09 8.28
N THR A 16 5.45 -2.51 7.85
CA THR A 16 5.10 -3.92 7.60
C THR A 16 4.57 -4.14 6.18
N GLY A 17 4.07 -3.09 5.52
CA GLY A 17 3.46 -3.18 4.21
C GLY A 17 3.51 -1.87 3.42
N GLY A 18 2.80 -1.84 2.28
CA GLY A 18 2.77 -0.68 1.38
C GLY A 18 2.12 0.58 1.97
N LEU A 19 1.32 0.45 3.04
CA LEU A 19 0.77 1.59 3.78
C LEU A 19 1.88 2.54 4.24
N ALA A 20 2.98 1.98 4.76
CA ALA A 20 4.12 2.76 5.24
C ALA A 20 4.80 3.56 4.13
N ASP A 21 4.92 2.97 2.94
CA ASP A 21 5.52 3.64 1.78
C ASP A 21 4.67 4.84 1.35
N VAL A 22 3.35 4.65 1.23
CA VAL A 22 2.41 5.73 0.89
C VAL A 22 2.47 6.87 1.90
N CYS A 23 2.33 6.54 3.19
CA CYS A 23 2.29 7.56 4.25
C CYS A 23 3.63 8.23 4.52
N GLY A 24 4.75 7.65 4.05
CA GLY A 24 6.08 8.27 4.09
C GLY A 24 6.36 9.16 2.88
N ALA A 25 5.86 8.79 1.70
CA ALA A 25 6.13 9.50 0.46
C ALA A 25 5.13 10.64 0.19
N LEU A 26 3.84 10.44 0.42
CA LEU A 26 2.80 11.44 0.16
C LEU A 26 3.04 12.79 0.87
N PRO A 27 3.40 12.86 2.17
CA PRO A 27 3.66 14.15 2.81
C PRO A 27 4.82 14.92 2.16
N LYS A 28 5.87 14.22 1.73
CA LYS A 28 7.02 14.80 1.02
C LYS A 28 6.61 15.35 -0.34
N ALA A 29 5.86 14.57 -1.11
CA ALA A 29 5.34 15.01 -2.41
C ALA A 29 4.40 16.21 -2.28
N LEU A 30 3.54 16.25 -1.26
CA LEU A 30 2.72 17.41 -0.95
C LEU A 30 3.57 18.67 -0.69
N ARG A 31 4.65 18.52 0.08
CA ARG A 31 5.61 19.63 0.32
C ARG A 31 6.26 20.12 -0.98
N ARG A 32 6.69 19.21 -1.84
CA ARG A 32 7.31 19.57 -3.14
C ARG A 32 6.37 20.37 -4.04
N ILE A 33 5.04 20.16 -3.94
CA ILE A 33 4.04 20.95 -4.68
C ILE A 33 3.44 22.12 -3.89
N GLY A 34 4.07 22.52 -2.77
CA GLY A 34 3.73 23.73 -2.00
C GLY A 34 2.60 23.57 -0.98
N VAL A 35 2.23 22.35 -0.59
CA VAL A 35 1.26 22.07 0.46
C VAL A 35 1.99 21.76 1.76
N GLU A 36 1.66 22.45 2.86
CA GLU A 36 2.19 22.09 4.17
C GLU A 36 1.64 20.73 4.60
N ALA A 37 2.54 19.78 4.87
CA ALA A 37 2.19 18.46 5.33
C ALA A 37 3.08 18.05 6.50
N ASP A 38 2.43 17.52 7.53
CA ASP A 38 3.04 16.87 8.68
C ASP A 38 2.51 15.42 8.74
N CYS A 39 3.18 14.53 9.47
CA CYS A 39 2.67 13.19 9.69
C CYS A 39 2.64 12.80 11.17
N VAL A 40 1.74 11.86 11.54
CA VAL A 40 1.62 11.36 12.92
C VAL A 40 1.46 9.84 12.92
N LEU A 41 2.21 9.16 13.81
CA LEU A 41 2.19 7.71 13.99
C LEU A 41 2.51 7.33 15.45
N PRO A 42 2.24 6.09 15.88
CA PRO A 42 2.71 5.62 17.18
C PRO A 42 4.24 5.53 17.25
N LEU A 43 4.82 5.80 18.42
CA LEU A 43 6.24 5.59 18.68
C LEU A 43 6.50 4.13 19.04
N TYR A 44 6.74 3.31 18.04
CA TYR A 44 7.06 1.89 18.23
C TYR A 44 8.50 1.65 18.66
N ARG A 45 8.76 0.46 19.26
CA ARG A 45 10.10 0.00 19.63
C ARG A 45 11.09 -0.01 18.46
N CYS A 46 10.62 -0.31 17.24
CA CYS A 46 11.46 -0.41 16.03
C CYS A 46 12.00 0.95 15.54
N VAL A 47 11.50 2.07 16.06
CA VAL A 47 11.97 3.41 15.65
C VAL A 47 13.38 3.65 16.17
N ASP A 48 14.32 3.82 15.25
CA ASP A 48 15.72 4.13 15.57
C ASP A 48 15.88 5.59 16.01
N ARG A 49 15.89 5.81 17.32
CA ARG A 49 16.02 7.15 17.93
C ARG A 49 17.40 7.78 17.73
N THR A 50 18.40 7.02 17.33
CA THR A 50 19.75 7.57 17.02
C THR A 50 19.78 8.16 15.62
N ARG A 51 19.07 7.54 14.70
CA ARG A 51 18.88 8.01 13.34
C ARG A 51 17.85 9.16 13.25
N PHE A 52 16.83 9.15 14.11
CA PHE A 52 15.77 10.13 14.15
C PHE A 52 15.69 10.78 15.54
N PRO A 53 16.61 11.73 15.83
CA PRO A 53 16.62 12.40 17.13
C PRO A 53 15.39 13.29 17.29
N PHE A 54 14.84 13.33 18.50
CA PHE A 54 13.70 14.20 18.80
C PHE A 54 14.13 15.64 18.96
N SER A 55 13.29 16.58 18.50
CA SER A 55 13.58 18.03 18.47
C SER A 55 13.50 18.71 19.86
N GLY A 56 13.12 17.97 20.89
CA GLY A 56 13.01 18.48 22.27
C GLY A 56 12.30 17.51 23.21
N PRO A 57 11.93 17.96 24.41
CA PRO A 57 11.08 17.16 25.27
C PRO A 57 9.71 16.99 24.64
N GLY A 58 9.16 15.77 24.66
CA GLY A 58 7.84 15.48 24.12
C GLY A 58 6.73 16.31 24.80
N GLU A 59 5.74 16.68 24.02
CA GLU A 59 4.53 17.35 24.52
C GLU A 59 3.66 16.35 25.28
N ALA A 60 3.52 16.50 26.61
CA ALA A 60 2.72 15.59 27.42
C ALA A 60 1.23 15.69 27.04
N VAL A 61 0.59 14.53 26.89
CA VAL A 61 -0.84 14.41 26.65
C VAL A 61 -1.48 13.51 27.70
N LEU A 62 -2.64 13.93 28.18
CA LEU A 62 -3.50 13.13 29.06
C LEU A 62 -4.71 12.69 28.23
N VAL A 63 -4.88 11.41 28.07
CA VAL A 63 -5.83 10.79 27.15
C VAL A 63 -6.96 10.15 27.93
N PRO A 64 -8.19 10.66 27.87
CA PRO A 64 -9.36 10.00 28.45
C PRO A 64 -9.57 8.63 27.78
N LEU A 65 -9.63 7.56 28.56
CA LEU A 65 -9.81 6.20 28.08
C LEU A 65 -10.72 5.42 29.03
N GLY A 66 -11.91 5.09 28.57
CA GLY A 66 -12.94 4.52 29.45
C GLY A 66 -13.33 5.46 30.56
N THR A 67 -13.25 4.99 31.80
CA THR A 67 -13.51 5.78 33.01
C THR A 67 -12.25 6.41 33.60
N GLY A 68 -11.10 6.19 33.00
CA GLY A 68 -9.79 6.67 33.45
C GLY A 68 -9.10 7.58 32.45
N GLU A 69 -7.86 7.85 32.73
CA GLU A 69 -6.96 8.63 31.89
C GLU A 69 -5.61 7.91 31.77
N GLU A 70 -5.05 7.90 30.57
CA GLU A 70 -3.73 7.38 30.28
C GLU A 70 -2.78 8.51 29.91
N GLN A 71 -1.55 8.46 30.43
CA GLN A 71 -0.52 9.44 30.11
C GLN A 71 0.26 9.01 28.85
N GLY A 72 0.58 9.98 28.01
CA GLY A 72 1.48 9.83 26.88
C GLY A 72 2.23 11.10 26.59
N SER A 73 3.01 11.08 25.53
CA SER A 73 3.66 12.26 24.97
C SER A 73 3.66 12.19 23.44
N VAL A 74 3.80 13.35 22.83
CA VAL A 74 4.01 13.45 21.36
C VAL A 74 5.41 14.01 21.15
N GLU A 75 6.25 13.19 20.56
CA GLU A 75 7.64 13.49 20.24
C GLU A 75 7.73 14.01 18.79
N GLU A 76 8.52 15.07 18.55
CA GLU A 76 8.71 15.62 17.21
C GLU A 76 10.07 15.25 16.65
N THR A 77 10.12 14.81 15.38
CA THR A 77 11.36 14.56 14.62
C THR A 77 11.17 14.95 13.17
N ASP A 78 12.28 15.00 12.41
CA ASP A 78 12.27 15.26 10.98
C ASP A 78 12.08 13.97 10.17
N ALA A 79 11.10 13.95 9.27
CA ALA A 79 10.88 12.87 8.30
C ALA A 79 11.57 13.09 6.95
N GLY A 80 12.30 14.19 6.80
CA GLY A 80 12.93 14.64 5.54
C GLY A 80 12.01 15.53 4.70
N ASP A 81 12.60 16.24 3.73
CA ASP A 81 11.91 17.15 2.82
C ASP A 81 11.06 18.24 3.53
N GLY A 82 11.43 18.63 4.75
CA GLY A 82 10.70 19.60 5.56
C GLY A 82 9.40 19.07 6.17
N VAL A 83 9.16 17.76 6.12
CA VAL A 83 8.02 17.08 6.77
C VAL A 83 8.36 16.81 8.23
N ARG A 84 7.55 17.31 9.16
CA ARG A 84 7.65 16.95 10.58
C ARG A 84 6.87 15.69 10.87
N ALA A 85 7.49 14.79 11.61
CA ALA A 85 6.84 13.60 12.12
C ALA A 85 6.57 13.74 13.62
N PHE A 86 5.33 13.46 14.01
CA PHE A 86 4.89 13.45 15.39
C PHE A 86 4.65 12.01 15.83
N LEU A 87 5.40 11.55 16.83
CA LEU A 87 5.34 10.17 17.29
C LEU A 87 4.64 10.12 18.65
N VAL A 88 3.51 9.45 18.70
CA VAL A 88 2.71 9.29 19.92
C VAL A 88 3.31 8.20 20.78
N ARG A 89 3.87 8.58 21.93
CA ARG A 89 4.51 7.68 22.87
C ARG A 89 3.54 7.23 23.96
N ASN A 90 3.46 5.95 24.15
CA ASN A 90 3.03 5.27 25.35
C ASN A 90 3.68 3.88 25.35
N ASP A 91 4.64 3.64 26.26
CA ASP A 91 5.46 2.43 26.23
C ASP A 91 4.63 1.16 26.52
N ARG A 92 3.53 1.25 27.29
CA ARG A 92 2.60 0.13 27.53
C ARG A 92 2.01 -0.38 26.22
N TYR A 93 1.64 0.53 25.30
CA TYR A 93 0.96 0.20 24.05
C TYR A 93 1.91 -0.05 22.89
N PHE A 94 3.02 0.69 22.78
CA PHE A 94 3.82 0.73 21.54
C PHE A 94 5.26 0.23 21.70
N ASP A 95 5.78 0.06 22.93
CA ASP A 95 7.10 -0.56 23.14
C ASP A 95 6.99 -2.10 23.06
N ARG A 96 6.69 -2.61 21.86
CA ARG A 96 6.50 -4.05 21.57
C ARG A 96 7.36 -4.48 20.38
N GLU A 97 7.61 -5.80 20.29
CA GLU A 97 8.44 -6.38 19.24
C GLU A 97 7.86 -6.19 17.85
N PHE A 98 6.53 -6.32 17.71
CA PHE A 98 5.83 -6.16 16.43
C PHE A 98 4.77 -5.07 16.53
N LEU A 99 4.34 -4.56 15.36
CA LEU A 99 3.40 -3.44 15.31
C LEU A 99 1.98 -3.83 15.72
N TYR A 100 1.48 -4.99 15.29
CA TYR A 100 0.06 -5.37 15.40
C TYR A 100 -0.19 -6.67 16.15
N GLY A 101 0.76 -7.57 16.20
CA GLY A 101 0.57 -8.90 16.78
C GLY A 101 1.84 -9.73 16.72
N THR A 102 1.78 -10.98 17.17
CA THR A 102 2.84 -11.96 17.09
C THR A 102 2.54 -13.01 16.00
N ARG A 103 3.36 -14.05 15.93
CA ARG A 103 3.09 -15.20 15.05
C ARG A 103 1.80 -15.96 15.42
N ASP A 104 1.33 -15.79 16.67
CA ASP A 104 0.14 -16.47 17.19
C ASP A 104 -1.16 -15.66 16.93
N GLY A 105 -1.04 -14.45 16.39
CA GLY A 105 -2.17 -13.58 16.05
C GLY A 105 -2.00 -12.14 16.53
N ASP A 106 -3.05 -11.35 16.32
CA ASP A 106 -3.10 -9.95 16.70
C ASP A 106 -3.04 -9.75 18.22
N TYR A 107 -2.48 -8.63 18.67
CA TYR A 107 -2.54 -8.27 20.08
C TYR A 107 -4.00 -8.06 20.51
N VAL A 108 -4.37 -8.70 21.61
CA VAL A 108 -5.76 -8.68 22.12
C VAL A 108 -6.26 -7.29 22.52
N ASP A 109 -5.33 -6.38 22.81
CA ASP A 109 -5.60 -4.98 23.20
C ASP A 109 -5.46 -3.99 22.05
N ASN A 110 -5.46 -4.42 20.79
CA ASN A 110 -5.37 -3.52 19.64
C ASN A 110 -6.51 -2.47 19.61
N SER A 111 -7.69 -2.82 20.10
CA SER A 111 -8.79 -1.86 20.29
C SER A 111 -8.36 -0.69 21.17
N GLU A 112 -7.82 -0.98 22.35
CA GLU A 112 -7.35 0.02 23.32
C GLU A 112 -6.15 0.83 22.79
N ARG A 113 -5.18 0.14 22.17
CA ARG A 113 -3.97 0.73 21.60
C ARG A 113 -4.26 1.81 20.56
N PHE A 114 -5.09 1.49 19.58
CA PHE A 114 -5.40 2.43 18.49
C PHE A 114 -6.47 3.45 18.87
N THR A 115 -7.32 3.15 19.88
CA THR A 115 -8.14 4.15 20.54
C THR A 115 -7.28 5.19 21.24
N PHE A 116 -6.30 4.73 22.05
CA PHE A 116 -5.33 5.63 22.70
C PHE A 116 -4.62 6.52 21.66
N PHE A 117 -4.11 5.92 20.57
CA PHE A 117 -3.45 6.67 19.51
C PHE A 117 -4.32 7.78 18.95
N CYS A 118 -5.53 7.44 18.50
CA CYS A 118 -6.43 8.42 17.90
C CYS A 118 -6.84 9.52 18.90
N ARG A 119 -7.13 9.15 20.16
CA ARG A 119 -7.46 10.12 21.21
C ARG A 119 -6.28 11.02 21.55
N ALA A 120 -5.07 10.46 21.64
CA ALA A 120 -3.84 11.22 21.88
C ALA A 120 -3.59 12.27 20.80
N VAL A 121 -3.79 11.92 19.54
CA VAL A 121 -3.71 12.87 18.42
C VAL A 121 -4.71 14.01 18.58
N MET A 122 -5.96 13.71 18.93
CA MET A 122 -7.00 14.72 19.11
C MET A 122 -6.71 15.65 20.31
N GLU A 123 -6.32 15.09 21.46
CA GLU A 123 -5.95 15.87 22.65
C GLU A 123 -4.71 16.74 22.41
N TRP A 124 -3.72 16.21 21.69
CA TRP A 124 -2.53 16.96 21.32
C TRP A 124 -2.87 18.16 20.42
N ILE A 125 -3.66 17.96 19.36
CA ILE A 125 -4.09 19.06 18.47
C ILE A 125 -4.84 20.14 19.30
N ALA A 126 -5.80 19.71 20.12
CA ALA A 126 -6.62 20.61 20.91
C ALA A 126 -5.80 21.44 21.93
N ARG A 127 -4.78 20.85 22.54
CA ARG A 127 -3.92 21.53 23.56
C ARG A 127 -2.84 22.39 22.94
N SER A 128 -2.20 21.90 21.87
CA SER A 128 -1.12 22.64 21.21
C SER A 128 -1.61 23.85 20.40
N GLY A 129 -2.90 23.95 20.13
CA GLY A 129 -3.47 24.98 19.27
C GLY A 129 -3.07 24.85 17.80
N ARG A 130 -2.48 23.72 17.40
CA ARG A 130 -2.08 23.46 16.01
C ARG A 130 -3.32 23.34 15.13
N LYS A 131 -3.40 24.14 14.09
CA LYS A 131 -4.52 24.10 13.16
C LYS A 131 -4.14 23.34 11.92
N TYR A 132 -4.96 22.34 11.57
CA TYR A 132 -4.87 21.60 10.31
C TYR A 132 -6.17 21.82 9.52
N ASP A 133 -6.04 22.09 8.23
CA ASP A 133 -7.19 22.19 7.33
C ASP A 133 -7.76 20.79 7.04
N ILE A 134 -6.89 19.78 7.01
CA ILE A 134 -7.21 18.38 6.73
C ILE A 134 -6.49 17.45 7.71
N ILE A 135 -7.23 16.46 8.24
CA ILE A 135 -6.66 15.24 8.80
C ILE A 135 -6.91 14.12 7.78
N HIS A 136 -5.82 13.59 7.19
CA HIS A 136 -5.85 12.47 6.26
C HIS A 136 -5.56 11.17 7.02
N CYS A 137 -6.58 10.35 7.21
CA CYS A 137 -6.57 9.12 7.99
C CYS A 137 -6.37 7.91 7.08
N ASN A 138 -5.56 6.96 7.49
CA ASN A 138 -5.19 5.80 6.70
C ASN A 138 -5.49 4.49 7.43
N ASP A 139 -6.34 3.65 6.85
CA ASP A 139 -6.81 2.36 7.35
C ASP A 139 -7.47 2.38 8.74
N TRP A 140 -7.91 1.20 9.20
CA TRP A 140 -8.72 1.06 10.42
C TRP A 140 -8.08 1.61 11.69
N GLN A 141 -6.76 1.62 11.78
CA GLN A 141 -6.03 2.09 12.95
C GLN A 141 -6.22 3.59 13.21
N THR A 142 -6.57 4.35 12.19
CA THR A 142 -6.82 5.79 12.28
C THR A 142 -8.30 6.15 12.10
N ALA A 143 -9.15 5.15 11.93
CA ALA A 143 -10.57 5.33 11.57
C ALA A 143 -11.40 6.04 12.66
N LEU A 144 -10.95 6.03 13.92
CA LEU A 144 -11.59 6.79 14.98
C LEU A 144 -11.36 8.31 14.86
N LEU A 145 -10.34 8.78 14.16
CA LEU A 145 -10.10 10.23 13.98
C LEU A 145 -11.28 10.93 13.31
N PRO A 146 -11.80 10.50 12.14
CA PRO A 146 -12.99 11.13 11.55
C PRO A 146 -14.24 10.98 12.43
N VAL A 147 -14.38 9.88 13.18
CA VAL A 147 -15.47 9.73 14.17
C VAL A 147 -15.36 10.82 15.23
N TYR A 148 -14.19 10.99 15.82
CA TYR A 148 -13.96 11.99 16.87
C TYR A 148 -14.14 13.43 16.39
N VAL A 149 -13.67 13.75 15.18
CA VAL A 149 -13.88 15.08 14.57
C VAL A 149 -15.37 15.43 14.42
N LYS A 150 -16.24 14.41 14.23
CA LYS A 150 -17.69 14.60 14.04
C LYS A 150 -18.52 14.42 15.33
N THR A 151 -17.89 13.93 16.40
CA THR A 151 -18.57 13.67 17.68
C THR A 151 -17.92 14.44 18.83
N LEU A 152 -16.98 13.82 19.54
CA LEU A 152 -16.39 14.34 20.78
C LEU A 152 -15.64 15.68 20.64
N TYR A 153 -15.17 16.01 19.45
CA TYR A 153 -14.38 17.22 19.17
C TYR A 153 -15.04 18.13 18.13
N ALA A 154 -16.33 17.92 17.83
CA ALA A 154 -17.04 18.64 16.78
C ALA A 154 -17.02 20.17 16.97
N ASP A 155 -17.17 20.62 18.22
CA ASP A 155 -17.23 22.04 18.61
C ASP A 155 -15.93 22.52 19.28
N ARG A 156 -14.87 21.70 19.30
CA ARG A 156 -13.63 22.00 20.01
C ARG A 156 -12.59 22.61 19.08
N GLU A 157 -12.26 23.88 19.30
CA GLU A 157 -11.15 24.52 18.58
C GLU A 157 -9.80 23.90 18.97
N PRO A 158 -8.83 23.77 18.03
CA PRO A 158 -8.87 24.20 16.63
C PRO A 158 -9.39 23.13 15.65
N ILE A 159 -10.07 22.10 16.14
CA ILE A 159 -10.49 20.92 15.37
C ILE A 159 -11.82 21.17 14.62
N SER A 160 -12.68 22.05 15.15
CA SER A 160 -14.06 22.26 14.69
C SER A 160 -14.19 22.52 13.18
N GLY A 161 -13.25 23.14 12.54
CA GLY A 161 -13.25 23.43 11.09
C GLY A 161 -12.49 22.42 10.23
N THR A 162 -11.87 21.42 10.83
CA THR A 162 -10.99 20.49 10.11
C THR A 162 -11.77 19.52 9.22
N GLY A 163 -11.41 19.42 7.94
CA GLY A 163 -11.92 18.40 7.02
C GLY A 163 -11.20 17.05 7.21
N THR A 164 -11.90 15.98 6.87
CA THR A 164 -11.35 14.62 7.01
C THR A 164 -11.36 13.88 5.68
N VAL A 165 -10.23 13.26 5.33
CA VAL A 165 -10.11 12.28 4.24
C VAL A 165 -9.74 10.94 4.85
N PHE A 166 -10.40 9.87 4.44
CA PHE A 166 -10.13 8.53 4.92
C PHE A 166 -9.77 7.62 3.74
N THR A 167 -8.53 7.10 3.75
CA THR A 167 -8.03 6.21 2.71
C THR A 167 -8.05 4.76 3.17
N VAL A 168 -8.66 3.90 2.34
CA VAL A 168 -8.66 2.45 2.48
C VAL A 168 -7.55 1.88 1.60
N HIS A 169 -6.51 1.32 2.22
CA HIS A 169 -5.43 0.63 1.51
C HIS A 169 -5.76 -0.84 1.26
N ASN A 170 -6.43 -1.49 2.22
CA ASN A 170 -6.90 -2.86 2.07
C ASN A 170 -8.15 -3.09 2.94
N LEU A 171 -9.30 -3.23 2.30
CA LEU A 171 -10.59 -3.41 2.97
C LEU A 171 -10.71 -4.74 3.73
N GLY A 172 -9.84 -5.71 3.45
CA GLY A 172 -9.80 -6.99 4.18
C GLY A 172 -9.39 -6.85 5.65
N TYR A 173 -8.78 -5.73 6.04
CA TYR A 173 -8.38 -5.43 7.41
C TYR A 173 -9.28 -4.35 7.98
N GLN A 174 -10.22 -4.69 8.87
CA GLN A 174 -11.31 -3.81 9.27
C GLN A 174 -11.26 -3.29 10.71
N GLY A 175 -10.43 -3.88 11.58
CA GLY A 175 -10.44 -3.53 13.00
C GLY A 175 -11.77 -3.90 13.66
N LEU A 176 -12.03 -5.21 13.76
CA LEU A 176 -13.24 -5.79 14.35
C LEU A 176 -13.02 -6.08 15.82
N PHE A 177 -13.75 -5.39 16.70
CA PHE A 177 -13.58 -5.49 18.14
C PHE A 177 -14.88 -5.80 18.86
N TRP A 178 -14.78 -6.14 20.13
CA TRP A 178 -15.92 -6.44 20.97
C TRP A 178 -16.74 -5.18 21.24
N ASN A 179 -18.08 -5.28 21.23
CA ASN A 179 -18.95 -4.14 21.41
C ASN A 179 -18.81 -3.46 22.77
N HIS A 180 -18.38 -4.19 23.81
CA HIS A 180 -18.11 -3.63 25.13
C HIS A 180 -16.88 -2.70 25.19
N ASP A 181 -16.09 -2.63 24.12
CA ASP A 181 -14.99 -1.66 24.03
C ASP A 181 -15.49 -0.24 23.69
N LEU A 182 -16.74 -0.08 23.29
CA LEU A 182 -17.29 1.23 22.89
C LEU A 182 -17.17 2.33 23.98
N PRO A 183 -17.53 2.07 25.26
CA PRO A 183 -17.32 3.05 26.33
C PRO A 183 -15.85 3.37 26.58
N MET A 184 -14.94 2.41 26.39
CA MET A 184 -13.49 2.62 26.49
C MET A 184 -13.01 3.60 25.41
N MET A 185 -13.60 3.57 24.22
CA MET A 185 -13.36 4.54 23.15
C MET A 185 -13.91 5.94 23.46
N GLY A 186 -14.69 6.10 24.54
CA GLY A 186 -15.38 7.34 24.90
C GLY A 186 -16.59 7.62 24.04
N LEU A 187 -17.12 6.60 23.35
CA LEU A 187 -18.28 6.71 22.46
C LEU A 187 -19.53 6.13 23.13
N GLY A 188 -20.67 6.76 22.90
CA GLY A 188 -21.95 6.33 23.43
C GLY A 188 -22.59 5.21 22.59
N TRP A 189 -23.53 4.47 23.24
CA TRP A 189 -24.25 3.37 22.60
C TRP A 189 -25.15 3.80 21.44
N GLU A 190 -25.47 5.08 21.31
CA GLU A 190 -26.17 5.66 20.17
C GLU A 190 -25.40 5.50 18.85
N LEU A 191 -24.07 5.28 18.92
CA LEU A 191 -23.22 5.01 17.77
C LEU A 191 -23.13 3.50 17.44
N PHE A 192 -23.61 2.62 18.33
CA PHE A 192 -23.65 1.18 18.09
C PHE A 192 -24.95 0.79 17.38
N THR A 193 -25.07 1.20 16.13
CA THR A 193 -26.23 0.94 15.26
C THR A 193 -25.76 0.46 13.89
N PRO A 194 -26.66 -0.16 13.09
CA PRO A 194 -26.33 -0.52 11.70
C PRO A 194 -25.90 0.67 10.81
N ARG A 195 -26.30 1.89 11.17
CA ARG A 195 -25.86 3.14 10.51
C ARG A 195 -24.67 3.81 11.22
N GLY A 196 -24.09 3.16 12.21
CA GLY A 196 -22.91 3.59 12.97
C GLY A 196 -21.81 2.53 12.94
N LEU A 197 -21.20 2.24 14.10
CA LEU A 197 -20.05 1.35 14.22
C LEU A 197 -20.41 -0.13 14.34
N GLU A 198 -21.70 -0.47 14.54
CA GLU A 198 -22.14 -1.87 14.68
C GLU A 198 -21.93 -2.66 13.38
N PHE A 199 -21.36 -3.88 13.50
CA PHE A 199 -21.13 -4.79 12.39
C PHE A 199 -21.20 -6.24 12.89
N TYR A 200 -22.34 -6.90 12.65
CA TYR A 200 -22.61 -8.28 13.11
C TYR A 200 -22.29 -8.50 14.60
N GLY A 201 -22.77 -7.58 15.45
CA GLY A 201 -22.59 -7.63 16.90
C GLY A 201 -21.22 -7.16 17.41
N LYS A 202 -20.32 -6.73 16.53
CA LYS A 202 -18.99 -6.18 16.84
C LYS A 202 -18.92 -4.69 16.50
N ILE A 203 -17.91 -4.02 17.00
CA ILE A 203 -17.49 -2.71 16.51
C ILE A 203 -16.61 -2.92 15.28
N ASN A 204 -16.86 -2.18 14.21
CA ASN A 204 -16.02 -2.14 13.03
C ASN A 204 -15.45 -0.72 12.86
N LEU A 205 -14.14 -0.56 13.12
CA LEU A 205 -13.49 0.74 13.04
C LEU A 205 -13.40 1.26 11.60
N MET A 206 -13.08 0.38 10.63
CA MET A 206 -13.09 0.74 9.21
C MET A 206 -14.43 1.35 8.80
N LYS A 207 -15.55 0.73 9.22
CA LYS A 207 -16.91 1.25 9.01
C LYS A 207 -17.10 2.64 9.60
N GLY A 208 -16.55 2.89 10.80
CA GLY A 208 -16.55 4.21 11.41
C GLY A 208 -15.85 5.24 10.53
N GLY A 209 -14.65 4.94 10.04
CA GLY A 209 -13.92 5.79 9.10
C GLY A 209 -14.72 6.10 7.85
N LEU A 210 -15.32 5.07 7.24
CA LEU A 210 -16.13 5.19 6.02
C LEU A 210 -17.39 6.06 6.22
N LEU A 211 -18.04 5.97 7.36
CA LEU A 211 -19.30 6.72 7.61
C LEU A 211 -19.04 8.17 8.00
N TYR A 212 -17.99 8.45 8.77
CA TYR A 212 -17.78 9.75 9.40
C TYR A 212 -16.81 10.67 8.66
N ALA A 213 -15.93 10.16 7.80
CA ALA A 213 -15.06 11.01 7.00
C ALA A 213 -15.85 11.87 5.99
N ASP A 214 -15.34 13.06 5.66
CA ASP A 214 -15.95 13.92 4.66
C ASP A 214 -15.80 13.36 3.26
N ILE A 215 -14.60 12.90 2.93
CA ILE A 215 -14.24 12.27 1.64
C ILE A 215 -13.55 10.93 1.91
N LEU A 216 -13.80 9.97 1.05
CA LEU A 216 -13.20 8.66 1.04
C LEU A 216 -12.24 8.51 -0.14
N SER A 217 -11.15 7.84 0.06
CA SER A 217 -10.30 7.40 -1.05
C SER A 217 -9.84 5.96 -0.89
N THR A 218 -9.42 5.38 -1.98
CA THR A 218 -8.70 4.12 -2.02
C THR A 218 -7.61 4.20 -3.09
N VAL A 219 -6.80 3.16 -3.19
CA VAL A 219 -5.51 3.18 -3.89
C VAL A 219 -5.59 2.79 -5.37
N SER A 220 -6.78 2.73 -5.95
CA SER A 220 -7.01 2.65 -7.40
C SER A 220 -8.47 2.93 -7.75
N ASP A 221 -8.72 3.39 -8.97
CA ASP A 221 -10.08 3.68 -9.46
C ASP A 221 -10.88 2.38 -9.65
N THR A 222 -10.27 1.34 -10.22
CA THR A 222 -10.89 0.02 -10.35
C THR A 222 -11.19 -0.57 -8.97
N TYR A 223 -10.27 -0.52 -8.00
CA TYR A 223 -10.52 -1.02 -6.66
C TYR A 223 -11.64 -0.25 -5.97
N SER A 224 -11.78 1.06 -6.21
CA SER A 224 -12.90 1.83 -5.67
C SER A 224 -14.27 1.29 -6.12
N ARG A 225 -14.36 0.75 -7.32
CA ARG A 225 -15.57 0.08 -7.86
C ARG A 225 -15.72 -1.35 -7.33
N GLU A 226 -14.62 -2.11 -7.27
CA GLU A 226 -14.61 -3.50 -6.80
C GLU A 226 -15.11 -3.61 -5.36
N ILE A 227 -14.64 -2.76 -4.44
CA ILE A 227 -15.04 -2.79 -3.02
C ILE A 227 -16.50 -2.43 -2.76
N GLN A 228 -17.22 -1.92 -3.76
CA GLN A 228 -18.66 -1.70 -3.73
C GLN A 228 -19.48 -2.95 -4.12
N THR A 229 -18.82 -4.08 -4.36
CA THR A 229 -19.45 -5.35 -4.75
C THR A 229 -19.36 -6.39 -3.63
N PRO A 230 -20.30 -7.34 -3.54
CA PRO A 230 -20.23 -8.41 -2.53
C PRO A 230 -18.97 -9.26 -2.58
N GLU A 231 -18.33 -9.37 -3.75
CA GLU A 231 -17.11 -10.16 -3.96
C GLU A 231 -15.89 -9.57 -3.22
N TYR A 232 -15.79 -8.22 -3.18
CA TYR A 232 -14.62 -7.52 -2.62
C TYR A 232 -14.95 -6.56 -1.47
N GLY A 233 -16.24 -6.42 -1.13
CA GLY A 233 -16.71 -5.46 -0.11
C GLY A 233 -16.56 -5.93 1.33
N TYR A 234 -16.33 -7.24 1.54
CA TYR A 234 -16.16 -7.83 2.88
C TYR A 234 -17.28 -7.46 3.87
N GLY A 235 -18.51 -7.31 3.36
CA GLY A 235 -19.69 -6.92 4.14
C GLY A 235 -19.85 -5.39 4.31
N LEU A 236 -18.95 -4.59 3.75
CA LEU A 236 -19.02 -3.12 3.76
C LEU A 236 -19.44 -2.53 2.40
N GLU A 237 -19.73 -3.37 1.41
CA GLU A 237 -20.14 -2.94 0.07
C GLU A 237 -21.34 -2.01 0.08
N GLY A 238 -22.32 -2.26 0.96
CA GLY A 238 -23.50 -1.40 1.12
C GLY A 238 -23.14 0.01 1.59
N VAL A 239 -22.25 0.13 2.59
CA VAL A 239 -21.75 1.41 3.09
C VAL A 239 -20.97 2.16 2.00
N LEU A 240 -20.11 1.46 1.28
CA LEU A 240 -19.29 2.04 0.21
C LEU A 240 -20.17 2.49 -0.96
N TYR A 241 -21.20 1.70 -1.33
CA TYR A 241 -22.14 2.07 -2.37
C TYR A 241 -22.98 3.30 -2.00
N GLU A 242 -23.43 3.42 -0.73
CA GLU A 242 -24.10 4.64 -0.24
C GLU A 242 -23.18 5.87 -0.30
N ARG A 243 -21.87 5.68 -0.10
CA ARG A 243 -20.87 6.75 -0.12
C ARG A 243 -20.12 6.86 -1.46
N ARG A 244 -20.61 6.24 -2.55
CA ARG A 244 -19.90 6.18 -3.85
C ARG A 244 -19.56 7.55 -4.45
N GLU A 245 -20.41 8.56 -4.22
CA GLU A 245 -20.17 9.93 -4.71
C GLU A 245 -19.01 10.65 -3.98
N ASP A 246 -18.61 10.11 -2.82
CA ASP A 246 -17.52 10.60 -1.98
C ASP A 246 -16.27 9.71 -2.07
N LEU A 247 -16.34 8.59 -2.78
CA LEU A 247 -15.29 7.59 -2.88
C LEU A 247 -14.50 7.75 -4.19
N TYR A 248 -13.19 7.94 -4.06
CA TYR A 248 -12.28 8.18 -5.18
C TYR A 248 -11.12 7.20 -5.16
N GLY A 249 -10.69 6.74 -6.34
CA GLY A 249 -9.46 5.96 -6.51
C GLY A 249 -8.28 6.87 -6.88
N ILE A 250 -7.16 6.72 -6.17
CA ILE A 250 -5.90 7.38 -6.53
C ILE A 250 -4.79 6.33 -6.48
N VAL A 251 -4.19 6.05 -7.64
CA VAL A 251 -3.05 5.12 -7.73
C VAL A 251 -1.85 5.70 -6.95
N ASN A 252 -1.19 4.84 -6.18
CA ASN A 252 0.00 5.22 -5.44
C ASN A 252 1.15 5.56 -6.39
N GLY A 253 1.94 6.55 -6.02
CA GLY A 253 3.21 6.83 -6.67
C GLY A 253 4.30 5.82 -6.30
N ILE A 254 5.42 5.90 -6.99
CA ILE A 254 6.65 5.21 -6.62
C ILE A 254 7.73 6.21 -6.21
N ASP A 255 8.67 5.76 -5.39
CA ASP A 255 9.85 6.53 -5.03
C ASP A 255 10.88 6.44 -6.17
N ASP A 256 10.93 7.49 -7.01
CA ASP A 256 11.86 7.58 -8.14
C ASP A 256 13.34 7.74 -7.70
N GLU A 257 13.63 8.03 -6.44
CA GLU A 257 15.00 8.06 -5.92
C GLU A 257 15.51 6.64 -5.62
N GLU A 258 14.63 5.76 -5.14
CA GLU A 258 14.96 4.37 -4.84
C GLU A 258 14.76 3.45 -6.08
N TRP A 259 13.64 3.62 -6.80
CA TRP A 259 13.25 2.74 -7.91
C TRP A 259 13.40 3.42 -9.27
N HIS A 260 14.64 3.62 -9.71
CA HIS A 260 14.93 4.23 -11.01
C HIS A 260 16.14 3.58 -11.70
N PRO A 261 15.99 2.96 -12.89
CA PRO A 261 17.06 2.17 -13.50
C PRO A 261 18.31 2.99 -13.86
N ALA A 262 18.21 4.32 -14.05
CA ALA A 262 19.36 5.17 -14.34
C ALA A 262 20.25 5.46 -13.12
N THR A 263 19.73 5.32 -11.89
CA THR A 263 20.42 5.69 -10.65
C THR A 263 20.47 4.58 -9.61
N ASP A 264 19.82 3.46 -9.87
CA ASP A 264 19.75 2.33 -8.95
C ASP A 264 21.13 1.74 -8.68
N ARG A 265 21.51 1.69 -7.42
CA ARG A 265 22.80 1.16 -6.95
C ARG A 265 22.86 -0.35 -6.83
N TRP A 266 21.71 -1.03 -6.88
CA TRP A 266 21.59 -2.48 -6.66
C TRP A 266 21.73 -3.30 -7.94
N ILE A 267 21.58 -2.66 -9.10
CA ILE A 267 21.61 -3.33 -10.40
C ILE A 267 23.01 -3.36 -11.01
N ALA A 268 23.27 -4.33 -11.88
CA ALA A 268 24.60 -4.56 -12.46
C ALA A 268 25.06 -3.46 -13.42
N ALA A 269 24.13 -2.79 -14.09
CA ALA A 269 24.39 -1.64 -14.95
C ALA A 269 23.17 -0.73 -15.00
N ASN A 270 23.37 0.56 -14.94
CA ASN A 270 22.30 1.54 -15.10
C ASN A 270 21.90 1.70 -16.56
N TYR A 271 20.63 2.05 -16.80
CA TYR A 271 20.06 2.25 -18.14
C TYR A 271 18.85 3.19 -18.08
N SER A 272 18.38 3.62 -19.25
CA SER A 272 17.22 4.49 -19.39
C SER A 272 16.34 4.09 -20.57
N VAL A 273 15.20 4.74 -20.74
CA VAL A 273 14.31 4.54 -21.90
C VAL A 273 15.00 4.83 -23.23
N ASP A 274 15.98 5.72 -23.26
CA ASP A 274 16.73 6.08 -24.47
C ASP A 274 17.83 5.07 -24.78
N ASP A 275 18.45 4.49 -23.74
CA ASP A 275 19.51 3.48 -23.86
C ASP A 275 19.23 2.27 -22.93
N LEU A 276 18.75 1.18 -23.51
CA LEU A 276 18.43 -0.06 -22.83
C LEU A 276 19.62 -1.05 -22.75
N SER A 277 20.83 -0.67 -23.18
CA SER A 277 22.00 -1.57 -23.25
C SER A 277 22.37 -2.17 -21.89
N GLY A 278 22.21 -1.40 -20.81
CA GLY A 278 22.46 -1.86 -19.43
C GLY A 278 21.55 -3.00 -18.98
N LYS A 279 20.31 -3.10 -19.51
CA LYS A 279 19.36 -4.16 -19.15
C LYS A 279 19.90 -5.57 -19.48
N ALA A 280 20.66 -5.72 -20.57
CA ALA A 280 21.31 -6.99 -20.92
C ALA A 280 22.37 -7.43 -19.87
N ALA A 281 23.08 -6.49 -19.26
CA ALA A 281 24.00 -6.78 -18.16
C ALA A 281 23.25 -7.19 -16.89
N CYS A 282 22.15 -6.49 -16.55
CA CYS A 282 21.28 -6.84 -15.42
C CYS A 282 20.67 -8.25 -15.59
N ARG A 283 20.29 -8.62 -16.82
CA ARG A 283 19.78 -9.96 -17.11
C ARG A 283 20.82 -11.06 -16.85
N ARG A 284 22.06 -10.88 -17.32
CA ARG A 284 23.17 -11.84 -17.07
C ARG A 284 23.46 -11.96 -15.57
N ASP A 285 23.49 -10.85 -14.85
CA ASP A 285 23.69 -10.85 -13.40
C ASP A 285 22.55 -11.62 -12.69
N LEU A 286 21.30 -11.38 -13.06
CA LEU A 286 20.14 -12.07 -12.49
C LEU A 286 20.21 -13.58 -12.69
N ILE A 287 20.50 -14.03 -13.92
CA ILE A 287 20.66 -15.45 -14.27
C ILE A 287 21.77 -16.08 -13.43
N SER A 288 22.92 -15.40 -13.29
CA SER A 288 24.04 -15.86 -12.48
C SER A 288 23.70 -15.95 -10.99
N VAL A 289 23.04 -14.94 -10.44
CA VAL A 289 22.63 -14.92 -9.01
C VAL A 289 21.67 -16.05 -8.68
N PHE A 290 20.80 -16.43 -9.61
CA PHE A 290 19.88 -17.55 -9.42
C PHE A 290 20.47 -18.92 -9.79
N GLY A 291 21.68 -18.96 -10.37
CA GLY A 291 22.35 -20.19 -10.81
C GLY A 291 21.69 -20.87 -12.00
N LEU A 292 20.97 -20.11 -12.82
CA LEU A 292 20.36 -20.60 -14.05
C LEU A 292 21.38 -20.64 -15.18
N PRO A 293 21.26 -21.57 -16.15
CA PRO A 293 22.14 -21.62 -17.32
C PRO A 293 22.04 -20.32 -18.15
N GLU A 294 23.12 -19.91 -18.79
CA GLU A 294 23.07 -18.83 -19.78
C GLU A 294 22.22 -19.21 -20.99
N GLY A 295 21.58 -18.25 -21.63
CA GLY A 295 20.76 -18.45 -22.83
C GLY A 295 19.96 -17.21 -23.20
N ASP A 296 19.27 -17.26 -24.34
CA ASP A 296 18.53 -16.13 -24.92
C ASP A 296 17.05 -16.13 -24.58
N GLU A 297 16.55 -17.16 -23.87
CA GLU A 297 15.16 -17.24 -23.48
C GLU A 297 14.79 -16.11 -22.50
N PRO A 298 13.58 -15.53 -22.61
CA PRO A 298 13.15 -14.47 -21.70
C PRO A 298 13.09 -14.93 -20.25
N VAL A 299 13.33 -14.01 -19.34
CA VAL A 299 13.21 -14.23 -17.89
C VAL A 299 11.89 -13.66 -17.39
N LEU A 300 11.08 -14.50 -16.72
CA LEU A 300 9.85 -14.16 -16.05
C LEU A 300 10.11 -14.02 -14.55
N GLY A 301 10.00 -12.80 -14.02
CA GLY A 301 10.18 -12.50 -12.60
C GLY A 301 8.85 -12.54 -11.82
N LEU A 302 8.90 -12.99 -10.55
CA LEU A 302 7.83 -12.91 -9.59
C LEU A 302 8.41 -12.48 -8.24
N ILE A 303 7.86 -11.43 -7.64
CA ILE A 303 8.23 -10.97 -6.28
C ILE A 303 6.96 -10.77 -5.46
N GLY A 304 6.90 -11.33 -4.27
CA GLY A 304 5.78 -11.05 -3.38
C GLY A 304 5.59 -12.07 -2.26
N ARG A 305 4.57 -11.82 -1.44
CA ARG A 305 4.16 -12.80 -0.43
C ARG A 305 3.61 -14.05 -1.11
N LEU A 306 4.12 -15.21 -0.75
CA LEU A 306 3.68 -16.51 -1.29
C LEU A 306 2.32 -16.89 -0.67
N THR A 307 1.23 -16.33 -1.21
CA THR A 307 -0.14 -16.50 -0.71
C THR A 307 -1.12 -16.70 -1.86
N ALA A 308 -2.32 -17.22 -1.56
CA ALA A 308 -3.41 -17.31 -2.53
C ALA A 308 -3.86 -15.93 -3.04
N GLN A 309 -3.78 -14.88 -2.22
CA GLN A 309 -4.09 -13.52 -2.64
C GLN A 309 -3.21 -13.08 -3.83
N LYS A 310 -1.92 -13.42 -3.80
CA LYS A 310 -0.95 -13.08 -4.86
C LYS A 310 -0.98 -14.06 -6.05
N GLY A 311 -1.90 -15.04 -6.05
CA GLY A 311 -2.13 -15.95 -7.17
C GLY A 311 -1.16 -17.13 -7.22
N PHE A 312 -0.45 -17.46 -6.12
CA PHE A 312 0.47 -18.59 -6.11
C PHE A 312 -0.24 -19.95 -6.25
N ASP A 313 -1.55 -20.04 -5.99
CA ASP A 313 -2.37 -21.21 -6.34
C ASP A 313 -2.56 -21.35 -7.87
N LEU A 314 -2.59 -20.25 -8.64
CA LEU A 314 -2.57 -20.32 -10.10
C LEU A 314 -1.17 -20.66 -10.62
N VAL A 315 -0.12 -20.09 -10.04
CA VAL A 315 1.28 -20.40 -10.39
C VAL A 315 1.58 -21.88 -10.15
N GLU A 316 1.11 -22.46 -9.04
CA GLU A 316 1.20 -23.90 -8.78
C GLU A 316 0.60 -24.73 -9.92
N ARG A 317 -0.62 -24.37 -10.37
CA ARG A 317 -1.34 -25.11 -11.43
C ARG A 317 -0.66 -25.07 -12.78
N ILE A 318 0.02 -23.97 -13.09
CA ILE A 318 0.68 -23.80 -14.40
C ILE A 318 2.20 -24.01 -14.34
N GLY A 319 2.77 -24.32 -13.16
CA GLY A 319 4.23 -24.38 -12.95
C GLY A 319 4.95 -25.36 -13.87
N GLU A 320 4.40 -26.54 -14.10
CA GLU A 320 4.96 -27.53 -15.04
C GLU A 320 4.87 -27.02 -16.48
N TRP A 321 3.75 -26.45 -16.88
CA TRP A 321 3.59 -25.85 -18.18
C TRP A 321 4.57 -24.68 -18.41
N LEU A 322 4.83 -23.84 -17.39
CA LEU A 322 5.83 -22.77 -17.47
C LEU A 322 7.24 -23.33 -17.75
N ALA A 323 7.60 -24.43 -17.10
CA ALA A 323 8.90 -25.07 -17.30
C ALA A 323 9.10 -25.65 -18.73
N GLU A 324 8.01 -25.96 -19.43
CA GLU A 324 8.01 -26.44 -20.80
C GLU A 324 8.10 -25.32 -21.85
N GLN A 325 7.84 -24.07 -21.44
CA GLN A 325 7.91 -22.93 -22.36
C GLN A 325 9.37 -22.48 -22.59
N PRO A 326 9.65 -21.77 -23.69
CA PRO A 326 10.96 -21.20 -23.95
C PRO A 326 11.21 -19.95 -23.08
N LEU A 327 11.23 -20.12 -21.76
CA LEU A 327 11.44 -19.06 -20.77
C LEU A 327 12.13 -19.60 -19.51
N ARG A 328 12.62 -18.72 -18.69
CA ARG A 328 13.13 -18.99 -17.34
C ARG A 328 12.30 -18.25 -16.32
N VAL A 329 12.11 -18.83 -15.16
CA VAL A 329 11.30 -18.25 -14.07
C VAL A 329 12.17 -18.01 -12.86
N VAL A 330 12.14 -16.81 -12.32
CA VAL A 330 12.78 -16.45 -11.05
C VAL A 330 11.74 -15.98 -10.05
N ILE A 331 11.76 -16.53 -8.85
CA ILE A 331 10.77 -16.24 -7.81
C ILE A 331 11.49 -15.78 -6.54
N LEU A 332 11.06 -14.63 -5.97
CA LEU A 332 11.51 -14.14 -4.68
C LEU A 332 10.31 -13.89 -3.78
N GLY A 333 10.28 -14.46 -2.60
CA GLY A 333 9.24 -14.19 -1.63
C GLY A 333 9.23 -15.17 -0.48
N SER A 334 8.41 -14.87 0.51
CA SER A 334 8.09 -15.75 1.64
C SER A 334 6.61 -15.61 1.98
N GLY A 335 6.02 -16.59 2.67
CA GLY A 335 4.61 -16.51 2.98
C GLY A 335 4.04 -17.78 3.61
N GLU A 336 2.99 -18.31 3.01
CA GLU A 336 2.38 -19.56 3.47
C GLU A 336 3.29 -20.75 3.13
N ARG A 337 3.64 -21.54 4.12
CA ARG A 337 4.52 -22.71 4.00
C ARG A 337 4.13 -23.64 2.83
N LYS A 338 2.84 -23.81 2.60
CA LYS A 338 2.32 -24.59 1.47
C LYS A 338 2.88 -24.13 0.14
N TYR A 339 2.86 -22.82 -0.12
CA TYR A 339 3.35 -22.26 -1.39
C TYR A 339 4.86 -22.22 -1.45
N GLU A 340 5.55 -22.00 -0.33
CA GLU A 340 7.01 -22.11 -0.25
C GLU A 340 7.46 -23.51 -0.68
N GLU A 341 6.89 -24.56 -0.06
CA GLU A 341 7.22 -25.97 -0.36
C GLU A 341 6.93 -26.35 -1.83
N VAL A 342 5.80 -25.87 -2.39
CA VAL A 342 5.42 -26.13 -3.78
C VAL A 342 6.39 -25.47 -4.75
N MET A 343 6.72 -24.20 -4.54
CA MET A 343 7.64 -23.48 -5.43
C MET A 343 9.06 -24.06 -5.37
N GLU A 344 9.55 -24.41 -4.17
CA GLU A 344 10.83 -25.12 -4.02
C GLU A 344 10.83 -26.49 -4.70
N LYS A 345 9.73 -27.23 -4.66
CA LYS A 345 9.58 -28.50 -5.36
C LYS A 345 9.68 -28.33 -6.87
N LEU A 346 9.02 -27.29 -7.42
CA LEU A 346 9.11 -26.94 -8.84
C LEU A 346 10.55 -26.59 -9.24
N GLY A 347 11.25 -25.77 -8.45
CA GLY A 347 12.65 -25.44 -8.69
C GLY A 347 13.57 -26.67 -8.66
N ARG A 348 13.38 -27.59 -7.72
CA ARG A 348 14.12 -28.86 -7.68
C ARG A 348 13.81 -29.76 -8.87
N LYS A 349 12.57 -29.76 -9.37
CA LYS A 349 12.16 -30.58 -10.53
C LYS A 349 12.70 -30.04 -11.85
N TYR A 350 12.78 -28.70 -11.97
CA TYR A 350 13.19 -28.01 -13.21
C TYR A 350 14.32 -27.00 -12.94
N PRO A 351 15.52 -27.47 -12.48
CA PRO A 351 16.58 -26.58 -11.96
C PRO A 351 17.17 -25.63 -13.01
N ASP A 352 17.10 -25.99 -14.31
CA ASP A 352 17.59 -25.16 -15.41
C ASP A 352 16.52 -24.14 -15.90
N ARG A 353 15.31 -24.17 -15.36
CA ARG A 353 14.17 -23.40 -15.82
C ARG A 353 13.55 -22.54 -14.74
N ILE A 354 13.46 -23.03 -13.50
CA ILE A 354 12.77 -22.37 -12.39
C ILE A 354 13.71 -22.28 -11.20
N ALA A 355 13.95 -21.05 -10.73
CA ALA A 355 14.74 -20.81 -9.54
C ALA A 355 13.95 -19.98 -8.53
N ILE A 356 14.04 -20.33 -7.23
CA ILE A 356 13.34 -19.67 -6.14
C ILE A 356 14.30 -19.27 -5.03
N ARG A 357 14.01 -18.12 -4.42
CA ARG A 357 14.57 -17.67 -3.15
C ARG A 357 13.43 -17.40 -2.17
N VAL A 358 13.32 -18.24 -1.13
CA VAL A 358 12.36 -18.04 -0.02
C VAL A 358 13.02 -17.07 0.96
N ALA A 359 12.80 -15.77 0.75
CA ALA A 359 13.36 -14.70 1.55
C ALA A 359 12.63 -13.37 1.31
N TYR A 360 12.89 -12.40 2.19
CA TYR A 360 12.72 -10.97 1.91
C TYR A 360 14.11 -10.38 1.62
N ASP A 361 14.33 -9.92 0.38
CA ASP A 361 15.63 -9.37 -0.06
C ASP A 361 15.40 -8.21 -1.00
N ASN A 362 15.60 -6.98 -0.51
CA ASN A 362 15.38 -5.76 -1.28
C ASN A 362 16.35 -5.65 -2.46
N ALA A 363 17.63 -5.95 -2.25
CA ALA A 363 18.63 -5.87 -3.32
C ALA A 363 18.33 -6.86 -4.46
N LEU A 364 17.89 -8.07 -4.11
CA LEU A 364 17.50 -9.07 -5.10
C LEU A 364 16.21 -8.68 -5.83
N ALA A 365 15.27 -7.98 -5.16
CA ALA A 365 14.08 -7.45 -5.81
C ALA A 365 14.42 -6.46 -6.92
N HIS A 366 15.33 -5.51 -6.68
CA HIS A 366 15.84 -4.59 -7.71
C HIS A 366 16.50 -5.33 -8.89
N LYS A 367 17.28 -6.37 -8.61
CA LYS A 367 17.89 -7.20 -9.66
C LYS A 367 16.86 -7.95 -10.50
N ILE A 368 15.78 -8.45 -9.89
CA ILE A 368 14.68 -9.12 -10.60
C ILE A 368 13.96 -8.12 -11.50
N GLU A 369 13.60 -6.93 -10.98
CA GLU A 369 12.93 -5.89 -11.78
C GLU A 369 13.80 -5.45 -12.97
N ALA A 370 15.09 -5.26 -12.77
CA ALA A 370 16.00 -4.82 -13.84
C ALA A 370 16.37 -5.93 -14.83
N GLY A 371 16.53 -7.17 -14.35
CA GLY A 371 17.06 -8.26 -15.14
C GLY A 371 16.02 -9.15 -15.82
N SER A 372 14.74 -9.06 -15.39
CA SER A 372 13.66 -9.80 -16.04
C SER A 372 13.21 -9.11 -17.33
N ASP A 373 12.70 -9.90 -18.27
CA ASP A 373 12.03 -9.40 -19.47
C ASP A 373 10.54 -9.21 -19.23
N MET A 374 9.95 -10.09 -18.42
CA MET A 374 8.52 -10.13 -18.06
C MET A 374 8.36 -10.20 -16.56
N TYR A 375 7.25 -9.67 -16.04
CA TYR A 375 6.91 -9.75 -14.63
C TYR A 375 5.49 -10.32 -14.45
N LEU A 376 5.34 -11.36 -13.65
CA LEU A 376 4.05 -12.02 -13.45
C LEU A 376 3.39 -11.62 -12.14
N MET A 377 2.13 -11.15 -12.23
CA MET A 377 1.35 -10.73 -11.07
C MET A 377 -0.11 -11.20 -11.18
N PRO A 378 -0.37 -12.52 -10.97
CA PRO A 378 -1.68 -13.12 -11.18
C PRO A 378 -2.59 -12.98 -9.96
N SER A 379 -2.59 -11.84 -9.30
CA SER A 379 -3.26 -11.62 -8.03
C SER A 379 -4.77 -11.86 -8.10
N ARG A 380 -5.33 -12.52 -7.08
CA ARG A 380 -6.78 -12.70 -6.92
C ARG A 380 -7.48 -11.35 -6.72
N TYR A 381 -6.88 -10.48 -5.93
CA TYR A 381 -7.21 -9.06 -5.83
C TYR A 381 -5.95 -8.28 -5.47
N GLU A 382 -5.83 -7.07 -5.98
CA GLU A 382 -4.68 -6.20 -5.76
C GLU A 382 -5.14 -4.75 -5.64
N PRO A 383 -5.30 -4.20 -4.43
CA PRO A 383 -5.80 -2.84 -4.25
C PRO A 383 -5.07 -1.81 -5.10
N CYS A 384 -3.76 -1.79 -5.06
CA CYS A 384 -2.91 -0.96 -5.91
C CYS A 384 -1.87 -1.81 -6.66
N GLY A 385 -1.03 -2.53 -5.93
CA GLY A 385 0.21 -3.09 -6.44
C GLY A 385 1.27 -2.00 -6.67
N LEU A 386 2.52 -2.34 -6.38
CA LEU A 386 3.67 -1.48 -6.68
C LEU A 386 4.62 -2.16 -7.68
N ASN A 387 4.78 -3.47 -7.59
CA ASN A 387 5.74 -4.19 -8.41
C ASN A 387 5.48 -4.06 -9.91
N GLN A 388 4.23 -4.04 -10.37
CA GLN A 388 3.93 -3.77 -11.78
C GLN A 388 4.35 -2.36 -12.22
N ILE A 389 4.29 -1.39 -11.30
CA ILE A 389 4.76 -0.02 -11.57
C ILE A 389 6.29 0.01 -11.63
N TYR A 390 6.96 -0.68 -10.69
CA TYR A 390 8.42 -0.85 -10.75
C TYR A 390 8.84 -1.56 -12.04
N SER A 391 8.14 -2.64 -12.41
CA SER A 391 8.39 -3.36 -13.66
C SER A 391 8.29 -2.46 -14.88
N LEU A 392 7.22 -1.66 -14.98
CA LEU A 392 7.06 -0.67 -16.05
C LEU A 392 8.23 0.31 -16.08
N LYS A 393 8.64 0.84 -14.93
CA LYS A 393 9.77 1.78 -14.82
C LYS A 393 11.10 1.16 -15.25
N TYR A 394 11.30 -0.14 -14.95
CA TYR A 394 12.51 -0.88 -15.33
C TYR A 394 12.43 -1.52 -16.72
N GLY A 395 11.39 -1.25 -17.49
CA GLY A 395 11.21 -1.82 -18.83
C GLY A 395 11.01 -3.34 -18.81
N THR A 396 10.49 -3.86 -17.73
CA THR A 396 10.07 -5.26 -17.57
C THR A 396 8.58 -5.33 -17.80
N VAL A 397 8.11 -6.11 -18.77
CA VAL A 397 6.74 -6.08 -19.24
C VAL A 397 5.83 -6.86 -18.29
N PRO A 398 4.84 -6.23 -17.65
CA PRO A 398 3.98 -6.92 -16.70
C PRO A 398 2.93 -7.79 -17.40
N ILE A 399 2.68 -8.97 -16.81
CA ILE A 399 1.60 -9.89 -17.15
C ILE A 399 0.72 -9.98 -15.89
N VAL A 400 -0.48 -9.41 -15.92
CA VAL A 400 -1.27 -9.19 -14.71
C VAL A 400 -2.71 -9.62 -14.88
N ARG A 401 -3.40 -9.92 -13.77
CA ARG A 401 -4.86 -10.02 -13.79
C ARG A 401 -5.49 -8.61 -13.77
N GLU A 402 -6.57 -8.43 -14.50
CA GLU A 402 -7.36 -7.18 -14.48
C GLU A 402 -8.14 -7.07 -13.17
N THR A 403 -7.50 -6.52 -12.13
CA THR A 403 -8.11 -6.25 -10.83
C THR A 403 -7.42 -5.07 -10.17
N GLY A 404 -8.18 -4.23 -9.46
CA GLY A 404 -7.68 -3.08 -8.72
C GLY A 404 -6.66 -2.25 -9.49
N GLY A 405 -5.56 -1.90 -8.82
CA GLY A 405 -4.50 -1.08 -9.42
C GLY A 405 -3.77 -1.73 -10.59
N LEU A 406 -3.82 -3.05 -10.75
CA LEU A 406 -3.25 -3.72 -11.92
C LEU A 406 -4.00 -3.32 -13.20
N ALA A 407 -5.33 -3.27 -13.14
CA ALA A 407 -6.17 -2.84 -14.25
C ALA A 407 -5.99 -1.34 -14.59
N ASP A 408 -5.67 -0.51 -13.59
CA ASP A 408 -5.48 0.93 -13.79
C ASP A 408 -4.08 1.29 -14.33
N THR A 409 -3.08 0.43 -14.10
CA THR A 409 -1.68 0.72 -14.41
C THR A 409 -1.16 0.00 -15.64
N VAL A 410 -1.74 -1.15 -16.00
CA VAL A 410 -1.28 -1.98 -17.12
C VAL A 410 -2.35 -2.03 -18.21
N ALA A 411 -2.04 -1.50 -19.38
CA ALA A 411 -2.90 -1.58 -20.57
C ALA A 411 -2.48 -2.79 -21.42
N ASP A 412 -3.45 -3.61 -21.85
CA ASP A 412 -3.18 -4.77 -22.68
C ASP A 412 -2.67 -4.38 -24.09
N ALA A 413 -1.56 -4.98 -24.50
CA ALA A 413 -0.88 -4.62 -25.76
C ALA A 413 -1.53 -5.22 -27.00
N ASP A 414 -2.43 -6.20 -26.89
CA ASP A 414 -3.22 -6.72 -27.99
C ASP A 414 -4.53 -5.94 -28.15
N GLU A 415 -5.19 -5.61 -27.03
CA GLU A 415 -6.42 -4.81 -27.05
C GLU A 415 -6.13 -3.33 -27.41
N ASN A 416 -4.96 -2.82 -27.02
CA ASN A 416 -4.54 -1.45 -27.33
C ASN A 416 -3.09 -1.41 -27.89
N PRO A 417 -2.88 -1.75 -29.18
CA PRO A 417 -1.55 -1.79 -29.77
C PRO A 417 -0.79 -0.46 -29.75
N ALA A 418 -1.49 0.67 -29.70
CA ALA A 418 -0.88 2.01 -29.71
C ALA A 418 -0.39 2.43 -28.31
N ALA A 419 -1.06 2.01 -27.23
CA ALA A 419 -0.78 2.46 -25.87
C ALA A 419 -0.52 1.31 -24.87
N GLY A 420 -0.62 0.06 -25.30
CA GLY A 420 -0.43 -1.11 -24.42
C GLY A 420 0.96 -1.17 -23.80
N THR A 421 1.00 -1.52 -22.54
CA THR A 421 2.22 -1.55 -21.70
C THR A 421 2.51 -2.92 -21.11
N GLY A 422 1.60 -3.90 -21.29
CA GLY A 422 1.75 -5.25 -20.77
C GLY A 422 0.69 -6.18 -21.32
N PHE A 423 0.45 -7.29 -20.64
CA PHE A 423 -0.57 -8.28 -21.01
C PHE A 423 -1.48 -8.54 -19.84
N THR A 424 -2.79 -8.62 -20.09
CA THR A 424 -3.76 -8.80 -19.03
C THR A 424 -4.61 -10.05 -19.24
N PHE A 425 -5.21 -10.56 -18.16
CA PHE A 425 -6.23 -11.61 -18.23
C PHE A 425 -7.34 -11.30 -17.20
N ARG A 426 -8.57 -11.73 -17.46
CA ARG A 426 -9.74 -11.30 -16.66
C ARG A 426 -10.16 -12.32 -15.62
N ARG A 427 -10.43 -13.56 -16.04
CA ARG A 427 -10.93 -14.59 -15.13
C ARG A 427 -9.78 -15.18 -14.32
N TYR A 428 -10.02 -15.39 -13.03
CA TYR A 428 -9.05 -16.02 -12.13
C TYR A 428 -8.94 -17.53 -12.41
N GLU A 429 -8.40 -17.88 -13.59
CA GLU A 429 -8.33 -19.24 -14.12
C GLU A 429 -6.94 -19.53 -14.72
N ALA A 430 -6.46 -20.77 -14.55
CA ALA A 430 -5.15 -21.19 -15.03
C ALA A 430 -4.98 -21.03 -16.55
N GLU A 431 -6.03 -21.31 -17.34
CA GLU A 431 -5.98 -21.20 -18.80
C GLU A 431 -5.93 -19.74 -19.28
N GLU A 432 -6.60 -18.84 -18.60
CA GLU A 432 -6.49 -17.40 -18.89
C GLU A 432 -5.06 -16.89 -18.64
N LEU A 433 -4.46 -17.32 -17.53
CA LEU A 433 -3.08 -16.98 -17.19
C LEU A 433 -2.08 -17.55 -18.23
N LYS A 434 -2.24 -18.82 -18.62
CA LYS A 434 -1.42 -19.41 -19.72
C LYS A 434 -1.56 -18.62 -21.01
N GLY A 435 -2.79 -18.23 -21.36
CA GLY A 435 -3.05 -17.42 -22.56
C GLY A 435 -2.32 -16.08 -22.53
N ALA A 436 -2.33 -15.38 -21.39
CA ALA A 436 -1.60 -14.11 -21.25
C ALA A 436 -0.09 -14.28 -21.37
N VAL A 437 0.48 -15.31 -20.72
CA VAL A 437 1.91 -15.64 -20.84
C VAL A 437 2.27 -16.00 -22.28
N ALA A 438 1.46 -16.81 -22.97
CA ALA A 438 1.70 -17.19 -24.37
C ALA A 438 1.69 -15.97 -25.31
N ARG A 439 0.76 -15.01 -25.11
CA ARG A 439 0.72 -13.74 -25.85
C ARG A 439 1.97 -12.90 -25.61
N ALA A 440 2.44 -12.81 -24.38
CA ALA A 440 3.68 -12.12 -24.04
C ALA A 440 4.90 -12.75 -24.70
N LEU A 441 5.00 -14.09 -24.72
CA LEU A 441 6.07 -14.82 -25.40
C LEU A 441 6.04 -14.59 -26.92
N ALA A 442 4.86 -14.58 -27.53
CA ALA A 442 4.71 -14.28 -28.95
C ALA A 442 5.16 -12.83 -29.28
N ALA A 443 4.80 -11.87 -28.43
CA ALA A 443 5.24 -10.49 -28.58
C ALA A 443 6.76 -10.33 -28.35
N TYR A 444 7.36 -11.09 -27.45
CA TYR A 444 8.80 -11.08 -27.20
C TYR A 444 9.61 -11.55 -28.41
N ALA A 445 9.08 -12.48 -29.19
CA ALA A 445 9.70 -12.94 -30.45
C ALA A 445 9.67 -11.86 -31.56
N ASP A 446 8.73 -10.91 -31.50
CA ASP A 446 8.66 -9.71 -32.37
C ASP A 446 9.38 -8.54 -31.70
N ARG A 447 10.68 -8.43 -31.87
CA ARG A 447 11.51 -7.43 -31.18
C ARG A 447 11.07 -5.99 -31.39
N PRO A 448 10.72 -5.50 -32.58
CA PRO A 448 10.21 -4.14 -32.75
C PRO A 448 8.94 -3.87 -31.93
N ARG A 449 8.02 -4.83 -31.90
CA ARG A 449 6.80 -4.75 -31.10
C ARG A 449 7.12 -4.75 -29.59
N TRP A 450 7.99 -5.63 -29.16
CA TRP A 450 8.42 -5.74 -27.77
C TRP A 450 9.05 -4.46 -27.25
N ASP A 451 10.02 -3.92 -27.99
CA ASP A 451 10.71 -2.67 -27.65
C ASP A 451 9.74 -1.49 -27.56
N ALA A 452 8.71 -1.44 -28.40
CA ALA A 452 7.69 -0.43 -28.33
C ALA A 452 6.85 -0.54 -27.05
N ILE A 453 6.49 -1.76 -26.60
CA ILE A 453 5.79 -2.01 -25.34
C ILE A 453 6.64 -1.55 -24.15
N VAL A 454 7.91 -1.97 -24.11
CA VAL A 454 8.88 -1.59 -23.09
C VAL A 454 8.99 -0.08 -22.95
N ARG A 455 9.24 0.64 -24.05
CA ARG A 455 9.39 2.10 -24.03
C ARG A 455 8.12 2.82 -23.58
N ARG A 456 6.95 2.35 -23.98
CA ARG A 456 5.67 2.90 -23.52
C ARG A 456 5.48 2.71 -22.02
N GLY A 457 5.85 1.53 -21.48
CA GLY A 457 5.83 1.26 -20.04
C GLY A 457 6.72 2.22 -19.27
N MET A 458 7.99 2.36 -19.70
CA MET A 458 8.98 3.23 -19.05
C MET A 458 8.62 4.73 -19.13
N ALA A 459 7.85 5.14 -20.12
CA ALA A 459 7.41 6.53 -20.29
C ALA A 459 6.19 6.90 -19.43
N ARG A 460 5.57 5.96 -18.71
CA ARG A 460 4.44 6.27 -17.83
C ARG A 460 4.90 7.05 -16.60
N ASP A 461 4.14 8.09 -16.26
CA ASP A 461 4.35 8.87 -15.04
C ASP A 461 3.55 8.26 -13.87
N PHE A 462 4.25 7.65 -12.94
CA PHE A 462 3.74 7.18 -11.65
C PHE A 462 4.46 7.88 -10.49
N SER A 463 4.85 9.14 -10.69
CA SER A 463 5.48 9.93 -9.63
C SER A 463 4.52 10.22 -8.48
N TRP A 464 5.06 10.37 -7.27
CA TRP A 464 4.28 10.81 -6.13
C TRP A 464 3.70 12.22 -6.31
N GLU A 465 4.34 13.07 -7.11
CA GLU A 465 3.82 14.41 -7.43
C GLU A 465 2.51 14.35 -8.20
N ALA A 466 2.35 13.38 -9.12
CA ALA A 466 1.08 13.16 -9.83
C ALA A 466 -0.02 12.73 -8.86
N SER A 467 0.26 11.76 -7.98
CA SER A 467 -0.70 11.33 -6.94
C SER A 467 -1.02 12.45 -5.95
N ALA A 468 0.00 13.22 -5.51
CA ALA A 468 -0.20 14.33 -4.58
C ALA A 468 -1.12 15.43 -5.14
N ARG A 469 -1.04 15.76 -6.44
CA ARG A 469 -1.98 16.70 -7.07
C ARG A 469 -3.41 16.18 -7.00
N ALA A 470 -3.65 14.89 -7.25
CA ALA A 470 -4.97 14.28 -7.11
C ALA A 470 -5.48 14.35 -5.66
N TYR A 471 -4.62 14.09 -4.67
CA TYR A 471 -4.99 14.25 -3.26
C TYR A 471 -5.33 15.70 -2.90
N VAL A 472 -4.64 16.71 -3.43
CA VAL A 472 -4.96 18.13 -3.22
C VAL A 472 -6.38 18.46 -3.70
N GLU A 473 -6.82 17.89 -4.82
CA GLU A 473 -8.21 18.05 -5.29
C GLU A 473 -9.21 17.45 -4.29
N LEU A 474 -8.92 16.26 -3.72
CA LEU A 474 -9.77 15.64 -2.71
C LEU A 474 -9.80 16.45 -1.41
N TYR A 475 -8.66 17.00 -0.98
CA TYR A 475 -8.61 17.87 0.19
C TYR A 475 -9.50 19.13 0.00
N GLY A 476 -9.46 19.73 -1.20
CA GLY A 476 -10.36 20.82 -1.55
C GLY A 476 -11.84 20.43 -1.48
N LYS A 477 -12.22 19.22 -1.89
CA LYS A 477 -13.60 18.69 -1.74
C LYS A 477 -13.97 18.50 -0.27
N ALA A 478 -13.09 17.94 0.56
CA ALA A 478 -13.31 17.71 1.98
C ALA A 478 -13.54 19.04 2.73
N MET A 479 -12.73 20.05 2.47
CA MET A 479 -12.88 21.39 3.05
C MET A 479 -14.24 22.01 2.69
N ARG A 480 -14.63 21.97 1.40
CA ARG A 480 -15.95 22.50 0.97
C ARG A 480 -17.11 21.77 1.62
N LYS A 481 -17.02 20.45 1.75
CA LYS A 481 -18.08 19.62 2.36
C LYS A 481 -18.23 19.90 3.85
N ARG A 482 -17.13 20.19 4.54
CA ARG A 482 -17.15 20.58 5.94
C ARG A 482 -17.85 21.91 6.16
N VAL A 483 -17.54 22.94 5.35
CA VAL A 483 -18.17 24.26 5.40
C VAL A 483 -19.67 24.20 5.09
N ALA A 484 -20.11 23.36 4.17
CA ALA A 484 -21.52 23.22 3.80
C ALA A 484 -22.39 22.55 4.89
N LYS A 485 -21.79 21.90 5.90
CA LYS A 485 -22.49 21.20 6.98
C LYS A 485 -22.45 21.96 8.33
N GLY A 486 -21.67 23.03 8.44
CA GLY A 486 -21.61 23.93 9.58
C GLY A 486 -22.47 25.16 9.33
#